data_5ab5bf21c86f85bf755f0f18e0fa842f
#
_entry.id   5ab5bf21c86f85bf755f0f18e0fa842f
#
_cell.length_a   1.000
_cell.length_b   1.000
_cell.length_c   1.000
_cell.angle_alpha   90.00
_cell.angle_beta   90.00
_cell.angle_gamma   90.00
#
_symmetry.space_group_name_H-M   'P 1'
#
loop_
_entity.id
_entity.type
_entity.pdbx_description
1 polymer ?
#
loop_
_entity_poly.entity_id
_entity_poly.type
_entity_poly.pdbx_seq_one_letter_code
_entity_poly.pdbx_strand_id
1 'polypeptide(L)'
;LFALAYSTGPYPLSHHGLGDVAVVLFFGVVPVLFTCFLQTGSWEGLKFVVPTSVAVGLLAANVLIVNNYRDMEDDAAVNKRTTVVIFGRKTMGRVYLWSGIIAMLLMLPLWDYLSCWALVAPILYIVLHINTWRQLKRSLGAQLNPLLGKTAINLLVFAVMLLFACILHMPEHVCADYYFYNFSSVVNPLCIPIE
;
A
#
# COMPACT_ATOMS: atom_id res chain seq x y z
N LEU A 1 17.61 1.95 11.95
CA LEU A 1 18.29 0.64 11.93
C LEU A 1 17.89 -0.17 10.68
N PHE A 2 16.59 -0.37 10.41
CA PHE A 2 16.11 -1.15 9.25
C PHE A 2 16.47 -0.53 7.89
N ALA A 3 16.44 0.80 7.76
CA ALA A 3 16.87 1.47 6.52
C ALA A 3 18.34 1.19 6.21
N LEU A 4 19.19 1.13 7.23
CA LEU A 4 20.60 0.74 7.09
C LEU A 4 20.72 -0.74 6.72
N ALA A 5 20.01 -1.63 7.41
CA ALA A 5 20.01 -3.07 7.10
C ALA A 5 19.43 -3.40 5.70
N TYR A 6 18.57 -2.52 5.14
CA TYR A 6 18.03 -2.69 3.80
C TYR A 6 19.09 -2.52 2.71
N SER A 7 19.95 -1.50 2.81
CA SER A 7 20.90 -1.10 1.76
C SER A 7 22.36 -1.37 2.09
N THR A 8 22.73 -1.49 3.37
CA THR A 8 24.11 -1.59 3.83
C THR A 8 24.28 -2.70 4.89
N GLY A 9 25.52 -3.06 5.19
CA GLY A 9 25.84 -4.08 6.17
C GLY A 9 26.32 -5.40 5.53
N PRO A 10 26.60 -6.42 6.35
CA PRO A 10 27.15 -7.69 5.86
C PRO A 10 26.13 -8.53 5.07
N TYR A 11 24.81 -8.23 5.22
CA TYR A 11 23.74 -8.94 4.55
C TYR A 11 22.60 -7.97 4.16
N PRO A 12 22.79 -7.09 3.15
CA PRO A 12 21.78 -6.12 2.78
C PRO A 12 20.55 -6.81 2.15
N LEU A 13 19.36 -6.56 2.70
CA LEU A 13 18.11 -7.20 2.26
C LEU A 13 17.81 -6.95 0.77
N SER A 14 18.16 -5.77 0.27
CA SER A 14 17.98 -5.40 -1.15
C SER A 14 18.82 -6.24 -2.11
N HIS A 15 19.92 -6.85 -1.64
CA HIS A 15 20.81 -7.69 -2.45
C HIS A 15 20.45 -9.18 -2.43
N HIS A 16 19.49 -9.58 -1.61
CA HIS A 16 19.13 -10.99 -1.40
C HIS A 16 17.69 -11.34 -1.80
N GLY A 17 17.06 -10.51 -2.61
CA GLY A 17 15.68 -10.72 -3.08
C GLY A 17 14.60 -10.51 -1.99
N LEU A 18 14.98 -9.95 -0.84
CA LEU A 18 14.06 -9.68 0.26
C LEU A 18 13.48 -8.26 0.21
N GLY A 19 13.85 -7.46 -0.78
CA GLY A 19 13.41 -6.08 -0.92
C GLY A 19 11.90 -5.94 -1.02
N ASP A 20 11.24 -6.76 -1.84
CA ASP A 20 9.79 -6.69 -2.03
C ASP A 20 9.03 -7.03 -0.73
N VAL A 21 9.50 -8.04 0.02
CA VAL A 21 8.93 -8.40 1.33
C VAL A 21 9.13 -7.28 2.35
N ALA A 22 10.32 -6.67 2.36
CA ALA A 22 10.60 -5.53 3.23
C ALA A 22 9.68 -4.35 2.91
N VAL A 23 9.41 -4.06 1.63
CA VAL A 23 8.45 -3.01 1.24
C VAL A 23 7.05 -3.34 1.71
N VAL A 24 6.56 -4.57 1.55
CA VAL A 24 5.23 -4.96 2.06
C VAL A 24 5.13 -4.71 3.56
N LEU A 25 6.16 -5.09 4.33
CA LEU A 25 6.16 -4.90 5.78
C LEU A 25 6.26 -3.42 6.19
N PHE A 26 7.24 -2.68 5.65
CA PHE A 26 7.57 -1.33 6.13
C PHE A 26 6.80 -0.21 5.45
N PHE A 27 6.17 -0.44 4.30
CA PHE A 27 5.30 0.53 3.62
C PHE A 27 3.82 0.15 3.65
N GLY A 28 3.49 -1.04 4.13
CA GLY A 28 2.12 -1.53 4.29
C GLY A 28 1.82 -1.88 5.74
N VAL A 29 2.27 -3.06 6.18
CA VAL A 29 1.84 -3.66 7.45
C VAL A 29 2.16 -2.77 8.65
N VAL A 30 3.41 -2.40 8.81
CA VAL A 30 3.85 -1.63 9.99
C VAL A 30 3.16 -0.26 10.05
N PRO A 31 3.23 0.63 9.02
CA PRO A 31 2.65 1.96 9.16
C PRO A 31 1.13 1.93 9.32
N VAL A 32 0.40 1.05 8.62
CA VAL A 32 -1.05 0.99 8.72
C VAL A 32 -1.50 0.48 10.09
N LEU A 33 -0.91 -0.62 10.60
CA LEU A 33 -1.26 -1.17 11.91
C LEU A 33 -0.93 -0.20 13.04
N PHE A 34 0.29 0.37 13.04
CA PHE A 34 0.68 1.29 14.10
C PHE A 34 -0.10 2.60 14.06
N THR A 35 -0.39 3.15 12.89
CA THR A 35 -1.22 4.34 12.78
C THR A 35 -2.63 4.07 13.33
N CYS A 36 -3.23 2.94 12.97
CA CYS A 36 -4.52 2.54 13.51
C CYS A 36 -4.48 2.44 15.04
N PHE A 37 -3.50 1.73 15.58
CA PHE A 37 -3.35 1.59 17.04
C PHE A 37 -3.13 2.92 17.75
N LEU A 38 -2.30 3.82 17.21
CA LEU A 38 -2.05 5.13 17.80
C LEU A 38 -3.28 6.04 17.82
N GLN A 39 -4.18 5.87 16.84
CA GLN A 39 -5.41 6.66 16.76
C GLN A 39 -6.54 6.10 17.62
N THR A 40 -6.64 4.77 17.74
CA THR A 40 -7.77 4.12 18.43
C THR A 40 -7.44 3.68 19.86
N GLY A 41 -6.16 3.54 20.19
CA GLY A 41 -5.69 2.97 21.45
C GLY A 41 -6.02 1.48 21.61
N SER A 42 -6.58 0.82 20.58
CA SER A 42 -7.04 -0.57 20.66
C SER A 42 -6.65 -1.36 19.39
N TRP A 43 -6.74 -2.69 19.51
CA TRP A 43 -6.57 -3.61 18.37
C TRP A 43 -7.92 -4.09 17.81
N GLU A 44 -9.00 -3.36 18.06
CA GLU A 44 -10.31 -3.66 17.46
C GLU A 44 -10.28 -3.38 15.94
N GLY A 45 -11.11 -4.11 15.19
CA GLY A 45 -11.19 -3.94 13.74
C GLY A 45 -10.05 -4.57 12.94
N LEU A 46 -9.16 -5.38 13.55
CA LEU A 46 -8.04 -6.05 12.86
C LEU A 46 -8.48 -6.83 11.62
N LYS A 47 -9.71 -7.36 11.58
CA LYS A 47 -10.27 -8.04 10.41
C LYS A 47 -10.30 -7.17 9.14
N PHE A 48 -10.37 -5.85 9.28
CA PHE A 48 -10.30 -4.88 8.19
C PHE A 48 -8.88 -4.32 8.02
N VAL A 49 -8.22 -4.02 9.13
CA VAL A 49 -6.92 -3.31 9.13
C VAL A 49 -5.80 -4.20 8.62
N VAL A 50 -5.76 -5.48 9.03
CA VAL A 50 -4.70 -6.43 8.60
C VAL A 50 -4.75 -6.68 7.08
N PRO A 51 -5.87 -7.09 6.48
CA PRO A 51 -5.92 -7.28 5.02
C PRO A 51 -5.61 -5.99 4.25
N THR A 52 -6.10 -4.84 4.72
CA THR A 52 -5.82 -3.54 4.11
C THR A 52 -4.34 -3.19 4.18
N SER A 53 -3.67 -3.44 5.31
CA SER A 53 -2.24 -3.19 5.49
C SER A 53 -1.39 -4.01 4.52
N VAL A 54 -1.71 -5.30 4.35
CA VAL A 54 -1.05 -6.17 3.38
C VAL A 54 -1.33 -5.71 1.95
N ALA A 55 -2.58 -5.33 1.63
CA ALA A 55 -2.94 -4.81 0.33
C ALA A 55 -2.14 -3.57 -0.04
N VAL A 56 -2.08 -2.56 0.83
CA VAL A 56 -1.28 -1.34 0.63
C VAL A 56 0.19 -1.69 0.42
N GLY A 57 0.73 -2.63 1.21
CA GLY A 57 2.10 -3.11 1.06
C GLY A 57 2.37 -3.76 -0.31
N LEU A 58 1.45 -4.59 -0.81
CA LEU A 58 1.55 -5.20 -2.15
C LEU A 58 1.52 -4.14 -3.26
N LEU A 59 0.68 -3.11 -3.12
CA LEU A 59 0.62 -2.01 -4.07
C LEU A 59 1.92 -1.18 -4.05
N ALA A 60 2.50 -0.94 -2.87
CA ALA A 60 3.79 -0.28 -2.73
C ALA A 60 4.94 -1.12 -3.32
N ALA A 61 4.93 -2.44 -3.10
CA ALA A 61 5.93 -3.35 -3.68
C ALA A 61 5.91 -3.36 -5.22
N ASN A 62 4.77 -3.10 -5.85
CA ASN A 62 4.70 -2.96 -7.30
C ASN A 62 5.57 -1.83 -7.85
N VAL A 63 5.77 -0.75 -7.10
CA VAL A 63 6.69 0.33 -7.48
C VAL A 63 8.14 -0.18 -7.48
N LEU A 64 8.51 -0.96 -6.45
CA LEU A 64 9.84 -1.59 -6.38
C LEU A 64 10.04 -2.62 -7.49
N ILE A 65 9.03 -3.43 -7.81
CA ILE A 65 9.09 -4.40 -8.91
C ILE A 65 9.40 -3.68 -10.24
N VAL A 66 8.74 -2.56 -10.55
CA VAL A 66 9.03 -1.79 -11.78
C VAL A 66 10.45 -1.23 -11.77
N ASN A 67 10.91 -0.73 -10.62
CA ASN A 67 12.29 -0.26 -10.46
C ASN A 67 13.30 -1.37 -10.73
N ASN A 68 13.16 -2.52 -10.07
CA ASN A 68 14.04 -3.68 -10.26
C ASN A 68 13.93 -4.25 -11.68
N TYR A 69 12.75 -4.15 -12.32
CA TYR A 69 12.52 -4.58 -13.69
C TYR A 69 13.30 -3.71 -14.68
N ARG A 70 13.41 -2.40 -14.41
CA ARG A 70 14.24 -1.45 -15.19
C ARG A 70 15.71 -1.75 -15.03
N ASP A 71 16.15 -1.95 -13.80
CA ASP A 71 17.57 -1.99 -13.42
C ASP A 71 18.16 -3.42 -13.44
N MET A 72 17.44 -4.40 -13.99
CA MET A 72 17.80 -5.83 -13.93
C MET A 72 19.22 -6.13 -14.41
N GLU A 73 19.65 -5.54 -15.53
CA GLU A 73 20.97 -5.77 -16.10
C GLU A 73 22.08 -5.14 -15.24
N ASP A 74 21.85 -3.91 -14.76
CA ASP A 74 22.80 -3.17 -13.92
C ASP A 74 22.92 -3.84 -12.53
N ASP A 75 21.80 -4.28 -11.95
CA ASP A 75 21.77 -5.03 -10.70
C ASP A 75 22.54 -6.35 -10.81
N ALA A 76 22.36 -7.09 -11.91
CA ALA A 76 23.07 -8.33 -12.17
C ALA A 76 24.59 -8.11 -12.33
N ALA A 77 25.01 -7.03 -13.00
CA ALA A 77 26.41 -6.69 -13.22
C ALA A 77 27.17 -6.42 -11.90
N VAL A 78 26.48 -5.93 -10.87
CA VAL A 78 27.05 -5.68 -9.53
C VAL A 78 26.72 -6.77 -8.52
N ASN A 79 26.31 -7.96 -8.96
CA ASN A 79 25.90 -9.10 -8.14
C ASN A 79 24.77 -8.79 -7.14
N LYS A 80 23.93 -7.78 -7.41
CA LYS A 80 22.75 -7.48 -6.63
C LYS A 80 21.61 -8.38 -7.07
N ARG A 81 21.23 -9.33 -6.25
CA ARG A 81 20.23 -10.37 -6.52
C ARG A 81 18.84 -9.90 -6.14
N THR A 82 18.28 -8.96 -6.88
CA THR A 82 16.87 -8.56 -6.72
C THR A 82 15.94 -9.69 -7.18
N THR A 83 14.67 -9.62 -6.81
CA THR A 83 13.67 -10.61 -7.22
C THR A 83 13.56 -10.74 -8.73
N VAL A 84 13.72 -9.63 -9.48
CA VAL A 84 13.72 -9.64 -10.95
C VAL A 84 14.95 -10.32 -11.51
N VAL A 85 16.12 -10.13 -10.90
CA VAL A 85 17.36 -10.84 -11.29
C VAL A 85 17.25 -12.35 -11.01
N ILE A 86 16.65 -12.72 -9.87
CA ILE A 86 16.51 -14.13 -9.46
C ILE A 86 15.46 -14.88 -10.30
N PHE A 87 14.27 -14.30 -10.46
CA PHE A 87 13.11 -14.99 -11.06
C PHE A 87 12.85 -14.59 -12.52
N GLY A 88 13.53 -13.58 -13.01
CA GLY A 88 13.39 -13.05 -14.35
C GLY A 88 12.16 -12.19 -14.58
N ARG A 89 12.23 -11.33 -15.61
CA ARG A 89 11.16 -10.38 -15.98
C ARG A 89 9.80 -11.02 -16.21
N LYS A 90 9.77 -12.20 -16.86
CA LYS A 90 8.49 -12.87 -17.15
C LYS A 90 7.73 -13.25 -15.90
N THR A 91 8.43 -13.79 -14.89
CA THR A 91 7.81 -14.19 -13.61
C THR A 91 7.40 -12.95 -12.82
N MET A 92 8.31 -11.97 -12.67
CA MET A 92 8.02 -10.78 -11.89
C MET A 92 6.96 -9.89 -12.53
N GLY A 93 6.84 -9.89 -13.87
CA GLY A 93 5.71 -9.26 -14.53
C GLY A 93 4.35 -9.92 -14.23
N ARG A 94 4.32 -11.25 -13.95
CA ARG A 94 3.11 -11.92 -13.45
C ARG A 94 2.86 -11.60 -11.97
N VAL A 95 3.92 -11.56 -11.16
CA VAL A 95 3.82 -11.15 -9.74
C VAL A 95 3.24 -9.74 -9.64
N TYR A 96 3.73 -8.79 -10.46
CA TYR A 96 3.17 -7.45 -10.55
C TYR A 96 1.64 -7.47 -10.78
N LEU A 97 1.18 -8.23 -11.79
CA LEU A 97 -0.26 -8.31 -12.09
C LEU A 97 -1.06 -8.89 -10.92
N TRP A 98 -0.62 -10.03 -10.42
CA TRP A 98 -1.36 -10.74 -9.39
C TRP A 98 -1.33 -10.02 -8.04
N SER A 99 -0.26 -9.34 -7.68
CA SER A 99 -0.20 -8.56 -6.43
C SER A 99 -1.26 -7.46 -6.39
N GLY A 100 -1.51 -6.76 -7.50
CA GLY A 100 -2.56 -5.77 -7.57
C GLY A 100 -3.98 -6.38 -7.49
N ILE A 101 -4.21 -7.53 -8.13
CA ILE A 101 -5.49 -8.25 -8.04
C ILE A 101 -5.70 -8.77 -6.62
N ILE A 102 -4.69 -9.43 -6.02
CA ILE A 102 -4.76 -9.95 -4.64
C ILE A 102 -4.99 -8.81 -3.65
N ALA A 103 -4.35 -7.66 -3.83
CA ALA A 103 -4.57 -6.50 -2.98
C ALA A 103 -6.05 -6.07 -2.96
N MET A 104 -6.71 -6.04 -4.13
CA MET A 104 -8.14 -5.71 -4.20
C MET A 104 -9.02 -6.78 -3.56
N LEU A 105 -8.66 -8.06 -3.70
CA LEU A 105 -9.38 -9.17 -3.07
C LEU A 105 -9.23 -9.17 -1.54
N LEU A 106 -8.05 -8.86 -1.02
CA LEU A 106 -7.80 -8.74 0.42
C LEU A 106 -8.64 -7.65 1.07
N MET A 107 -9.03 -6.64 0.30
CA MET A 107 -9.86 -5.54 0.80
C MET A 107 -11.37 -5.80 0.67
N LEU A 108 -11.80 -6.98 0.20
CA LEU A 108 -13.24 -7.32 0.10
C LEU A 108 -14.03 -7.07 1.41
N PRO A 109 -13.51 -7.44 2.61
CA PRO A 109 -14.23 -7.14 3.84
C PRO A 109 -14.47 -5.65 4.09
N LEU A 110 -13.54 -4.80 3.63
CA LEU A 110 -13.68 -3.36 3.72
C LEU A 110 -14.70 -2.82 2.71
N TRP A 111 -14.69 -3.35 1.48
CA TRP A 111 -15.65 -2.94 0.44
C TRP A 111 -17.09 -3.33 0.79
N ASP A 112 -17.28 -4.50 1.42
CA ASP A 112 -18.59 -4.95 1.90
C ASP A 112 -19.13 -4.05 3.02
N TYR A 113 -18.24 -3.53 3.86
CA TYR A 113 -18.59 -2.59 4.93
C TYR A 113 -18.91 -1.19 4.40
N LEU A 114 -18.20 -0.72 3.36
CA LEU A 114 -18.41 0.58 2.75
C LEU A 114 -19.62 0.55 1.79
N SER A 115 -20.14 1.71 1.43
CA SER A 115 -21.24 1.83 0.46
C SER A 115 -20.85 1.32 -0.94
N CYS A 116 -21.84 0.99 -1.77
CA CYS A 116 -21.62 0.51 -3.15
C CYS A 116 -20.77 1.47 -4.01
N TRP A 117 -20.78 2.76 -3.75
CA TRP A 117 -19.93 3.75 -4.40
C TRP A 117 -18.45 3.54 -4.16
N ALA A 118 -18.08 2.91 -3.03
CA ALA A 118 -16.70 2.57 -2.71
C ALA A 118 -16.09 1.59 -3.71
N LEU A 119 -16.92 0.76 -4.39
CA LEU A 119 -16.46 -0.19 -5.41
C LEU A 119 -15.88 0.49 -6.66
N VAL A 120 -16.11 1.77 -6.87
CA VAL A 120 -15.47 2.52 -7.96
C VAL A 120 -13.95 2.54 -7.80
N ALA A 121 -13.44 2.64 -6.56
CA ALA A 121 -12.01 2.68 -6.29
C ALA A 121 -11.25 1.41 -6.76
N PRO A 122 -11.62 0.18 -6.35
CA PRO A 122 -10.94 -1.02 -6.78
C PRO A 122 -11.13 -1.28 -8.29
N ILE A 123 -12.28 -0.97 -8.87
CA ILE A 123 -12.53 -1.13 -10.31
C ILE A 123 -11.59 -0.22 -11.10
N LEU A 124 -11.55 1.07 -10.78
CA LEU A 124 -10.65 2.01 -11.45
C LEU A 124 -9.19 1.60 -11.28
N TYR A 125 -8.79 1.22 -10.05
CA TYR A 125 -7.42 0.76 -9.81
C TYR A 125 -7.07 -0.43 -10.70
N ILE A 126 -7.91 -1.45 -10.79
CA ILE A 126 -7.64 -2.64 -11.62
C ILE A 126 -7.48 -2.26 -13.10
N VAL A 127 -8.30 -1.35 -13.62
CA VAL A 127 -8.18 -0.87 -15.02
C VAL A 127 -6.82 -0.19 -15.24
N LEU A 128 -6.43 0.71 -14.35
CA LEU A 128 -5.15 1.41 -14.42
C LEU A 128 -3.98 0.44 -14.26
N HIS A 129 -4.08 -0.49 -13.32
CA HIS A 129 -3.06 -1.51 -13.02
C HIS A 129 -2.83 -2.45 -14.20
N ILE A 130 -3.88 -2.98 -14.82
CA ILE A 130 -3.78 -3.85 -16.00
C ILE A 130 -3.17 -3.07 -17.18
N ASN A 131 -3.54 -1.80 -17.37
CA ASN A 131 -2.97 -0.97 -18.42
C ASN A 131 -1.47 -0.77 -18.21
N THR A 132 -1.03 -0.47 -16.99
CA THR A 132 0.40 -0.32 -16.64
C THR A 132 1.14 -1.65 -16.80
N TRP A 133 0.54 -2.77 -16.39
CA TRP A 133 1.12 -4.10 -16.60
C TRP A 133 1.32 -4.45 -18.09
N ARG A 134 0.36 -4.12 -18.96
CA ARG A 134 0.50 -4.32 -20.42
C ARG A 134 1.67 -3.53 -20.97
N GLN A 135 1.88 -2.31 -20.50
CA GLN A 135 3.01 -1.48 -20.89
C GLN A 135 4.33 -2.05 -20.34
N LEU A 136 4.36 -2.50 -19.06
CA LEU A 136 5.51 -3.12 -18.42
C LEU A 136 6.07 -4.29 -19.25
N LYS A 137 5.19 -5.14 -19.77
CA LYS A 137 5.60 -6.29 -20.61
C LYS A 137 6.21 -5.92 -21.96
N ARG A 138 5.99 -4.69 -22.44
CA ARG A 138 6.43 -4.22 -23.76
C ARG A 138 7.62 -3.28 -23.69
N SER A 139 7.99 -2.82 -22.49
CA SER A 139 9.00 -1.80 -22.25
C SER A 139 10.26 -2.42 -21.65
N LEU A 140 11.43 -1.85 -22.01
CA LEU A 140 12.73 -2.25 -21.49
C LEU A 140 13.60 -1.01 -21.22
N GLY A 141 14.52 -1.14 -20.26
CA GLY A 141 15.49 -0.09 -19.93
C GLY A 141 14.84 1.26 -19.64
N ALA A 142 15.34 2.33 -20.25
CA ALA A 142 14.86 3.70 -20.00
C ALA A 142 13.36 3.93 -20.31
N GLN A 143 12.74 3.09 -21.15
CA GLN A 143 11.29 3.16 -21.41
C GLN A 143 10.44 2.85 -20.17
N LEU A 144 11.04 2.27 -19.14
CA LEU A 144 10.38 1.95 -17.87
C LEU A 144 10.30 3.14 -16.91
N ASN A 145 11.07 4.22 -17.13
CA ASN A 145 11.01 5.41 -16.27
C ASN A 145 9.60 6.02 -16.14
N PRO A 146 8.83 6.22 -17.24
CA PRO A 146 7.45 6.70 -17.12
C PRO A 146 6.52 5.71 -16.39
N LEU A 147 6.80 4.41 -16.49
CA LEU A 147 5.97 3.38 -15.83
C LEU A 147 6.14 3.38 -14.32
N LEU A 148 7.35 3.70 -13.83
CA LEU A 148 7.59 3.89 -12.40
C LEU A 148 6.66 4.99 -11.86
N GLY A 149 6.63 6.15 -12.52
CA GLY A 149 5.71 7.23 -12.18
C GLY A 149 4.23 6.83 -12.27
N LYS A 150 3.84 6.13 -13.34
CA LYS A 150 2.45 5.64 -13.50
C LYS A 150 2.04 4.67 -12.38
N THR A 151 2.93 3.76 -11.98
CA THR A 151 2.65 2.83 -10.89
C THR A 151 2.45 3.58 -9.56
N ALA A 152 3.29 4.57 -9.28
CA ALA A 152 3.15 5.42 -8.10
C ALA A 152 1.85 6.25 -8.14
N ILE A 153 1.50 6.81 -9.31
CA ILE A 153 0.23 7.54 -9.48
C ILE A 153 -0.97 6.62 -9.31
N ASN A 154 -0.94 5.38 -9.82
CA ASN A 154 -2.03 4.42 -9.62
C ASN A 154 -2.27 4.16 -8.12
N LEU A 155 -1.18 4.01 -7.32
CA LEU A 155 -1.27 3.86 -5.88
C LEU A 155 -1.86 5.11 -5.22
N LEU A 156 -1.43 6.30 -5.62
CA LEU A 156 -1.93 7.57 -5.09
C LEU A 156 -3.42 7.76 -5.41
N VAL A 157 -3.83 7.52 -6.66
CA VAL A 157 -5.23 7.60 -7.08
C VAL A 157 -6.09 6.64 -6.26
N PHE A 158 -5.61 5.40 -6.06
CA PHE A 158 -6.30 4.43 -5.22
C PHE A 158 -6.45 4.91 -3.77
N ALA A 159 -5.38 5.43 -3.16
CA ALA A 159 -5.41 5.94 -1.79
C ALA A 159 -6.37 7.12 -1.62
N VAL A 160 -6.37 8.05 -2.57
CA VAL A 160 -7.29 9.20 -2.57
C VAL A 160 -8.74 8.74 -2.70
N MET A 161 -9.04 7.80 -3.61
CA MET A 161 -10.40 7.28 -3.78
C MET A 161 -10.88 6.49 -2.55
N LEU A 162 -9.97 5.72 -1.91
CA LEU A 162 -10.29 5.03 -0.66
C LEU A 162 -10.63 6.04 0.44
N LEU A 163 -9.85 7.12 0.57
CA LEU A 163 -10.11 8.19 1.52
C LEU A 163 -11.51 8.79 1.29
N PHE A 164 -11.84 9.13 0.05
CA PHE A 164 -13.18 9.65 -0.28
C PHE A 164 -14.29 8.65 0.04
N ALA A 165 -14.09 7.37 -0.25
CA ALA A 165 -15.06 6.32 0.07
C ALA A 165 -15.29 6.23 1.59
N CYS A 166 -14.24 6.33 2.39
CA CYS A 166 -14.35 6.35 3.85
C CYS A 166 -15.09 7.61 4.37
N ILE A 167 -14.78 8.79 3.81
CA ILE A 167 -15.44 10.05 4.19
C ILE A 167 -16.93 10.01 3.86
N LEU A 168 -17.30 9.52 2.68
CA LEU A 168 -18.70 9.42 2.25
C LEU A 168 -19.49 8.36 3.03
N HIS A 169 -18.81 7.41 3.67
CA HIS A 169 -19.46 6.39 4.50
C HIS A 169 -19.64 6.85 5.96
N MET A 170 -18.99 7.93 6.39
CA MET A 170 -19.17 8.44 7.76
C MET A 170 -20.64 8.80 8.01
N PRO A 171 -21.31 8.17 9.00
CA PRO A 171 -22.66 8.57 9.37
C PRO A 171 -22.64 10.03 9.88
N GLU A 172 -23.61 10.83 9.49
CA GLU A 172 -23.71 12.25 9.89
C GLU A 172 -23.62 12.44 11.42
N HIS A 173 -24.12 11.47 12.19
CA HIS A 173 -24.08 11.48 13.66
C HIS A 173 -22.64 11.38 14.23
N VAL A 174 -21.74 10.63 13.57
CA VAL A 174 -20.35 10.48 14.05
C VAL A 174 -19.56 11.78 13.86
N CYS A 175 -19.83 12.53 12.80
CA CYS A 175 -19.20 13.85 12.61
C CYS A 175 -19.68 14.83 13.70
N ALA A 176 -20.97 14.87 13.99
CA ALA A 176 -21.52 15.78 15.01
C ALA A 176 -20.98 15.45 16.41
N ASP A 177 -20.98 14.19 16.80
CA ASP A 177 -20.52 13.75 18.12
C ASP A 177 -19.01 13.92 18.29
N TYR A 178 -18.21 13.64 17.25
CA TYR A 178 -16.76 13.81 17.30
C TYR A 178 -16.36 15.29 17.42
N TYR A 179 -17.00 16.17 16.68
CA TYR A 179 -16.78 17.62 16.81
C TYR A 179 -17.30 18.17 18.15
N PHE A 180 -18.44 17.69 18.62
CA PHE A 180 -19.02 18.13 19.88
C PHE A 180 -18.21 17.66 21.09
N TYR A 181 -17.74 16.41 21.07
CA TYR A 181 -16.91 15.85 22.16
C TYR A 181 -15.53 16.50 22.23
N ASN A 182 -14.87 16.69 21.11
CA ASN A 182 -13.57 17.37 21.09
C ASN A 182 -13.68 18.89 21.37
N PHE A 183 -14.77 19.53 20.93
CA PHE A 183 -14.98 20.95 21.25
C PHE A 183 -15.34 21.17 22.73
N SER A 184 -16.16 20.28 23.32
CA SER A 184 -16.50 20.35 24.75
C SER A 184 -15.30 20.04 25.66
N SER A 185 -14.42 19.13 25.29
CA SER A 185 -13.21 18.82 26.06
C SER A 185 -12.16 19.93 26.01
N VAL A 186 -12.12 20.70 24.92
CA VAL A 186 -11.25 21.88 24.81
C VAL A 186 -11.81 23.10 25.55
N VAL A 187 -13.15 23.24 25.61
CA VAL A 187 -13.82 24.42 26.21
C VAL A 187 -14.14 24.20 27.70
N ASN A 188 -14.24 22.97 28.16
CA ASN A 188 -14.58 22.70 29.54
C ASN A 188 -13.82 21.51 30.14
N PRO A 189 -12.56 21.70 30.57
CA PRO A 189 -11.71 20.65 31.13
C PRO A 189 -12.16 20.16 32.51
N LEU A 190 -13.31 20.65 33.05
CA LEU A 190 -13.81 20.35 34.38
C LEU A 190 -15.02 19.40 34.40
N CYS A 191 -15.56 18.97 33.27
CA CYS A 191 -16.59 17.92 33.21
C CYS A 191 -15.96 16.52 33.13
N ILE A 192 -15.41 16.06 34.24
CA ILE A 192 -15.18 14.63 34.48
C ILE A 192 -16.52 14.05 34.95
N PRO A 193 -17.13 13.07 34.28
CA PRO A 193 -18.27 12.35 34.88
C PRO A 193 -17.74 11.58 36.08
N ILE A 194 -18.32 11.87 37.23
CA ILE A 194 -18.14 11.09 38.45
C ILE A 194 -19.03 9.85 38.29
N GLU A 195 -18.38 8.70 38.07
CA GLU A 195 -18.80 7.41 38.59
C GLU A 195 -17.56 6.58 38.83
#